data_6312ba8c6d5693e4d04801cd26cd6ec7
#
_entry.id   6312ba8c6d5693e4d04801cd26cd6ec7
#
_cell.length_a   1.000
_cell.length_b   1.000
_cell.length_c   1.000
_cell.angle_alpha   90.00
_cell.angle_beta   90.00
_cell.angle_gamma   90.00
#
_symmetry.space_group_name_H-M   'P 1'
#
loop_
_entity.id
_entity.type
_entity.pdbx_description
1 polymer ?
#
loop_
_entity_poly.entity_id
_entity_poly.type
_entity_poly.pdbx_seq_one_letter_code
_entity_poly.pdbx_strand_id
1 'polypeptide(L)'
;MNRQQQELTKILKKFDHFCLKYGIDYYLCGGSALGAIRHNGFLPWDDDVDLDITRANYQKLQECSDKLEQETDLVVVDSSRYPHYSNTLVRIVEKKNTMIFQHRMVDKTPKGYFIELFIMDPIPRDRDKKKAWLTKHWVYTELHSISFLSANTKIMDFLDEKMLMKYIQRYQREGKNKVLTELSEELFTVPESESDEYRFRWGINKNIYPISWFGKPQYVPFEDFKLPVPQQVMKCLRADYGDSWMMIPDEEGRITHEDMVDNLDVPYDKYVKDYQQFIDEDAVFQAYIPRKIGRAKKFFNRMRSLEKSQELQRMLVLKQMENVSLPLLEVYQKDRKYDAIENIFRIWYKYQFDLLFVQNSAYLDIGDNRLWYALLPLLIRGEWSKVRKVLRWRYKMYGKSEILEPMEEYVDGIQGAYVQCDCGEYDDISKYLEKIKMFSLATETFDYQYLSLRMCIEQSTVLCEAECMNILQQGETLYEKYPDKEEILCIMGDACRKVGKKEKAHQYYQECKKKTRNGMIIQYINSIC
;
A
#
# COMPACT_ATOMS: atom_id res chain seq x y z
N MET A 1 -16.65 9.11 -14.64
CA MET A 1 -17.05 9.48 -13.24
C MET A 1 -18.53 9.21 -13.03
N ASN A 2 -18.87 8.56 -11.90
CA ASN A 2 -20.24 8.48 -11.43
C ASN A 2 -20.66 9.81 -10.75
N ARG A 3 -21.93 9.94 -10.29
CA ARG A 3 -22.46 11.17 -9.68
C ARG A 3 -21.72 11.55 -8.38
N GLN A 4 -21.35 10.58 -7.57
CA GLN A 4 -20.60 10.78 -6.32
C GLN A 4 -19.18 11.30 -6.60
N GLN A 5 -18.46 10.69 -7.54
CA GLN A 5 -17.13 11.14 -7.96
C GLN A 5 -17.17 12.58 -8.55
N GLN A 6 -18.24 12.95 -9.26
CA GLN A 6 -18.42 14.31 -9.74
C GLN A 6 -18.55 15.31 -8.58
N GLU A 7 -19.25 14.95 -7.51
CA GLU A 7 -19.39 15.81 -6.33
C GLU A 7 -18.06 15.92 -5.55
N LEU A 8 -17.38 14.81 -5.33
CA LEU A 8 -16.05 14.80 -4.72
C LEU A 8 -15.05 15.64 -5.52
N THR A 9 -15.13 15.62 -6.86
CA THR A 9 -14.31 16.47 -7.73
C THR A 9 -14.56 17.97 -7.47
N LYS A 10 -15.81 18.38 -7.26
CA LYS A 10 -16.12 19.79 -6.93
C LYS A 10 -15.53 20.19 -5.58
N ILE A 11 -15.64 19.33 -4.58
CA ILE A 11 -15.05 19.53 -3.25
C ILE A 11 -13.52 19.67 -3.37
N LEU A 12 -12.89 18.77 -4.09
CA LEU A 12 -11.45 18.80 -4.34
C LEU A 12 -11.00 20.10 -5.00
N LYS A 13 -11.69 20.57 -6.04
CA LYS A 13 -11.36 21.83 -6.73
C LYS A 13 -11.45 23.03 -5.81
N LYS A 14 -12.50 23.10 -4.98
CA LYS A 14 -12.65 24.17 -3.98
C LYS A 14 -11.52 24.13 -2.95
N PHE A 15 -11.22 22.93 -2.44
CA PHE A 15 -10.19 22.73 -1.43
C PHE A 15 -8.78 23.01 -1.97
N ASP A 16 -8.44 22.51 -3.15
CA ASP A 16 -7.16 22.78 -3.81
C ASP A 16 -6.94 24.28 -4.06
N HIS A 17 -7.95 24.96 -4.61
CA HIS A 17 -7.88 26.42 -4.81
C HIS A 17 -7.65 27.18 -3.51
N PHE A 18 -8.33 26.78 -2.43
CA PHE A 18 -8.12 27.35 -1.10
C PHE A 18 -6.71 27.10 -0.58
N CYS A 19 -6.23 25.86 -0.66
CA CYS A 19 -4.89 25.48 -0.22
C CYS A 19 -3.79 26.24 -0.96
N LEU A 20 -3.90 26.38 -2.27
CA LEU A 20 -2.98 27.20 -3.08
C LEU A 20 -2.99 28.66 -2.64
N LYS A 21 -4.16 29.25 -2.38
CA LYS A 21 -4.31 30.64 -1.94
C LYS A 21 -3.63 30.90 -0.58
N TYR A 22 -3.72 29.95 0.35
CA TYR A 22 -3.23 30.11 1.71
C TYR A 22 -1.88 29.43 1.99
N GLY A 23 -1.23 28.88 0.97
CA GLY A 23 0.10 28.23 1.09
C GLY A 23 0.06 26.99 1.97
N ILE A 24 -0.96 26.15 1.81
CA ILE A 24 -1.17 24.89 2.51
C ILE A 24 -0.83 23.76 1.54
N ASP A 25 0.24 23.03 1.83
CA ASP A 25 0.63 21.86 1.04
C ASP A 25 -0.07 20.60 1.56
N TYR A 26 -0.56 19.79 0.63
CA TYR A 26 -1.14 18.47 0.87
C TYR A 26 -0.78 17.52 -0.27
N TYR A 27 -1.11 16.24 -0.17
CA TYR A 27 -0.82 15.24 -1.19
C TYR A 27 -1.98 14.26 -1.30
N LEU A 28 -2.31 13.84 -2.52
CA LEU A 28 -3.14 12.64 -2.71
C LEU A 28 -2.43 11.42 -2.09
N CYS A 29 -3.20 10.53 -1.49
CA CYS A 29 -2.68 9.31 -0.90
C CYS A 29 -3.60 8.11 -1.14
N GLY A 30 -3.19 6.91 -0.75
CA GLY A 30 -4.03 5.72 -0.83
C GLY A 30 -4.60 5.45 -2.22
N GLY A 31 -5.91 5.14 -2.26
CA GLY A 31 -6.68 4.92 -3.48
C GLY A 31 -6.67 6.12 -4.41
N SER A 32 -6.76 7.33 -3.85
CA SER A 32 -6.76 8.57 -4.63
C SER A 32 -5.43 8.82 -5.35
N ALA A 33 -4.28 8.57 -4.70
CA ALA A 33 -2.98 8.65 -5.37
C ALA A 33 -2.80 7.53 -6.42
N LEU A 34 -3.24 6.31 -6.10
CA LEU A 34 -3.23 5.20 -7.03
C LEU A 34 -4.09 5.48 -8.27
N GLY A 35 -5.28 6.05 -8.05
CA GLY A 35 -6.17 6.49 -9.13
C GLY A 35 -5.52 7.55 -10.00
N ALA A 36 -4.93 8.60 -9.42
CA ALA A 36 -4.21 9.65 -10.15
C ALA A 36 -3.12 9.07 -11.06
N ILE A 37 -2.27 8.19 -10.54
CA ILE A 37 -1.13 7.64 -11.29
C ILE A 37 -1.56 6.56 -12.29
N ARG A 38 -2.50 5.68 -11.94
CA ARG A 38 -2.90 4.53 -12.78
C ARG A 38 -4.02 4.86 -13.77
N HIS A 39 -4.96 5.73 -13.40
CA HIS A 39 -6.18 6.03 -14.17
C HIS A 39 -6.30 7.49 -14.61
N ASN A 40 -5.38 8.39 -14.19
CA ASN A 40 -5.47 9.84 -14.35
C ASN A 40 -6.74 10.45 -13.73
N GLY A 41 -7.25 9.86 -12.65
CA GLY A 41 -8.48 10.22 -11.98
C GLY A 41 -8.84 9.22 -10.90
N PHE A 42 -10.12 9.06 -10.60
CA PHE A 42 -10.59 8.05 -9.65
C PHE A 42 -10.32 6.63 -10.13
N LEU A 43 -10.12 5.71 -9.19
CA LEU A 43 -10.36 4.30 -9.49
C LEU A 43 -11.84 4.15 -9.86
N PRO A 44 -12.20 3.34 -10.91
CA PRO A 44 -13.60 3.27 -11.37
C PRO A 44 -14.62 2.87 -10.30
N TRP A 45 -14.18 2.19 -9.25
CA TRP A 45 -15.00 1.70 -8.12
C TRP A 45 -14.83 2.50 -6.84
N ASP A 46 -13.95 3.52 -6.83
CA ASP A 46 -13.66 4.33 -5.65
C ASP A 46 -14.78 5.32 -5.36
N ASP A 47 -15.09 5.52 -4.10
CA ASP A 47 -16.20 6.34 -3.62
C ASP A 47 -15.78 7.35 -2.55
N ASP A 48 -14.46 7.50 -2.32
CA ASP A 48 -13.88 8.45 -1.37
C ASP A 48 -12.67 9.20 -1.96
N VAL A 49 -12.11 10.09 -1.17
CA VAL A 49 -10.87 10.82 -1.47
C VAL A 49 -10.03 10.96 -0.22
N ASP A 50 -8.80 10.46 -0.34
CA ASP A 50 -7.81 10.45 0.71
C ASP A 50 -6.65 11.41 0.42
N LEU A 51 -6.37 12.30 1.37
CA LEU A 51 -5.28 13.27 1.31
C LEU A 51 -4.35 13.14 2.52
N ASP A 52 -3.05 13.23 2.30
CA ASP A 52 -2.04 13.39 3.35
C ASP A 52 -1.71 14.87 3.57
N ILE A 53 -1.59 15.29 4.82
CA ILE A 53 -1.21 16.65 5.19
C ILE A 53 -0.20 16.61 6.35
N THR A 54 0.91 17.37 6.27
CA THR A 54 1.85 17.46 7.38
C THR A 54 1.23 18.16 8.59
N ARG A 55 1.69 17.85 9.81
CA ARG A 55 1.22 18.53 11.03
C ARG A 55 1.31 20.05 10.92
N ALA A 56 2.36 20.59 10.34
CA ALA A 56 2.55 22.02 10.16
C ALA A 56 1.51 22.64 9.20
N ASN A 57 1.22 21.97 8.08
CA ASN A 57 0.19 22.44 7.15
C ASN A 57 -1.22 22.24 7.70
N TYR A 58 -1.47 21.20 8.49
CA TYR A 58 -2.74 21.04 9.20
C TYR A 58 -2.99 22.17 10.22
N GLN A 59 -1.96 22.60 10.96
CA GLN A 59 -2.08 23.76 11.86
C GLN A 59 -2.46 25.03 11.09
N LYS A 60 -1.83 25.32 9.95
CA LYS A 60 -2.23 26.43 9.06
C LYS A 60 -3.70 26.30 8.61
N LEU A 61 -4.14 25.08 8.25
CA LEU A 61 -5.53 24.83 7.87
C LEU A 61 -6.48 25.11 9.03
N GLN A 62 -6.14 24.72 10.26
CA GLN A 62 -6.94 25.04 11.45
C GLN A 62 -7.06 26.55 11.68
N GLU A 63 -5.97 27.31 11.54
CA GLU A 63 -5.96 28.77 11.64
C GLU A 63 -6.83 29.46 10.58
N CYS A 64 -6.95 28.84 9.40
CA CYS A 64 -7.75 29.34 8.28
C CYS A 64 -9.14 28.70 8.17
N SER A 65 -9.55 27.83 9.09
CA SER A 65 -10.76 27.01 8.96
C SER A 65 -12.05 27.83 8.80
N ASP A 66 -12.17 28.97 9.48
CA ASP A 66 -13.34 29.87 9.35
C ASP A 66 -13.37 30.56 7.98
N LYS A 67 -12.21 30.88 7.40
CA LYS A 67 -12.10 31.42 6.04
C LYS A 67 -12.47 30.35 5.00
N LEU A 68 -12.08 29.09 5.20
CA LEU A 68 -12.49 28.00 4.32
C LEU A 68 -14.01 27.91 4.25
N GLU A 69 -14.67 27.92 5.41
CA GLU A 69 -16.12 27.84 5.49
C GLU A 69 -16.80 29.04 4.81
N GLN A 70 -16.30 30.25 5.01
CA GLN A 70 -16.84 31.48 4.43
C GLN A 70 -16.66 31.54 2.90
N GLU A 71 -15.53 31.09 2.38
CA GLU A 71 -15.19 31.20 0.96
C GLU A 71 -15.72 30.04 0.10
N THR A 72 -15.97 28.86 0.68
CA THR A 72 -16.21 27.64 -0.11
C THR A 72 -17.44 26.84 0.29
N ASP A 73 -18.08 27.10 1.40
CA ASP A 73 -19.10 26.27 2.07
C ASP A 73 -18.57 24.93 2.58
N LEU A 74 -17.23 24.72 2.59
CA LEU A 74 -16.59 23.55 3.15
C LEU A 74 -16.26 23.78 4.63
N VAL A 75 -16.46 22.78 5.47
CA VAL A 75 -16.16 22.87 6.90
C VAL A 75 -15.14 21.85 7.32
N VAL A 76 -14.17 22.26 8.14
CA VAL A 76 -13.21 21.36 8.78
C VAL A 76 -13.89 20.65 9.94
N VAL A 77 -13.92 19.33 9.89
CA VAL A 77 -14.45 18.47 10.97
C VAL A 77 -13.31 17.70 11.60
N ASP A 78 -12.97 18.11 12.82
CA ASP A 78 -11.94 17.46 13.65
C ASP A 78 -12.35 17.51 15.13
N SER A 79 -11.56 16.87 15.99
CA SER A 79 -11.83 16.81 17.44
C SER A 79 -11.61 18.14 18.17
N SER A 80 -10.94 19.13 17.57
CA SER A 80 -10.75 20.46 18.16
C SER A 80 -12.00 21.33 18.01
N ARG A 81 -12.66 21.23 16.86
CA ARG A 81 -13.92 21.95 16.58
C ARG A 81 -15.14 21.19 17.09
N TYR A 82 -15.08 19.87 17.08
CA TYR A 82 -16.17 18.96 17.51
C TYR A 82 -15.66 17.98 18.57
N PRO A 83 -15.76 18.31 19.87
CA PRO A 83 -15.17 17.51 20.96
C PRO A 83 -15.62 16.05 21.01
N HIS A 84 -16.83 15.75 20.51
CA HIS A 84 -17.36 14.38 20.44
C HIS A 84 -17.02 13.66 19.14
N TYR A 85 -16.29 14.29 18.23
CA TYR A 85 -15.83 13.64 17.01
C TYR A 85 -14.87 12.48 17.35
N SER A 86 -15.25 11.28 16.96
CA SER A 86 -14.61 10.03 17.43
C SER A 86 -13.49 9.53 16.52
N ASN A 87 -12.99 10.37 15.60
CA ASN A 87 -11.96 9.98 14.65
C ASN A 87 -10.72 10.89 14.79
N THR A 88 -9.54 10.33 14.47
CA THR A 88 -8.29 11.10 14.32
C THR A 88 -8.11 11.65 12.90
N LEU A 89 -8.89 11.17 11.95
CA LEU A 89 -8.95 11.73 10.60
C LEU A 89 -9.64 13.08 10.65
N VAL A 90 -9.14 14.01 9.88
CA VAL A 90 -9.84 15.29 9.63
C VAL A 90 -10.70 15.12 8.38
N ARG A 91 -11.88 15.69 8.38
CA ARG A 91 -12.75 15.72 7.21
C ARG A 91 -12.98 17.15 6.75
N ILE A 92 -12.96 17.33 5.45
CA ILE A 92 -13.43 18.56 4.81
C ILE A 92 -14.80 18.25 4.21
N VAL A 93 -15.84 18.77 4.82
CA VAL A 93 -17.24 18.39 4.56
C VAL A 93 -17.98 19.50 3.82
N GLU A 94 -18.69 19.14 2.74
CA GLU A 94 -19.62 20.04 2.04
C GLU A 94 -20.94 20.16 2.82
N LYS A 95 -21.42 21.37 3.06
CA LYS A 95 -22.61 21.61 3.90
C LYS A 95 -23.95 21.50 3.15
N LYS A 96 -23.92 21.52 1.82
CA LYS A 96 -25.12 21.62 0.98
C LYS A 96 -25.78 20.30 0.62
N ASN A 97 -25.17 19.19 0.95
CA ASN A 97 -25.63 17.84 0.64
C ASN A 97 -25.56 16.94 1.86
N THR A 98 -25.95 15.69 1.69
CA THR A 98 -26.01 14.69 2.77
C THR A 98 -25.30 13.42 2.38
N MET A 99 -24.43 12.94 3.29
CA MET A 99 -23.82 11.60 3.25
C MET A 99 -23.68 11.10 4.69
N ILE A 100 -24.54 10.17 5.08
CA ILE A 100 -24.59 9.65 6.46
C ILE A 100 -24.27 8.17 6.47
N PHE A 101 -23.17 7.82 7.17
CA PHE A 101 -22.80 6.45 7.45
C PHE A 101 -23.46 5.96 8.75
N GLN A 102 -23.89 4.70 8.78
CA GLN A 102 -24.57 4.08 9.94
C GLN A 102 -23.79 4.28 11.25
N HIS A 103 -22.49 4.07 11.22
CA HIS A 103 -21.66 4.14 12.41
C HIS A 103 -21.36 5.57 12.90
N ARG A 104 -21.80 6.59 12.16
CA ARG A 104 -21.59 8.02 12.48
C ARG A 104 -22.88 8.80 12.72
N MET A 105 -24.01 8.11 12.82
CA MET A 105 -25.28 8.77 13.08
C MET A 105 -25.34 9.47 14.44
N VAL A 106 -24.52 9.01 15.39
CA VAL A 106 -24.60 9.42 16.80
C VAL A 106 -23.83 10.69 17.15
N ASP A 107 -22.99 11.21 16.28
CA ASP A 107 -22.28 12.47 16.54
C ASP A 107 -22.97 13.67 15.87
N LYS A 108 -22.79 14.87 16.42
CA LYS A 108 -23.38 16.12 15.92
C LYS A 108 -22.51 16.84 14.88
N THR A 109 -21.60 16.13 14.23
CA THR A 109 -20.77 16.70 13.19
C THR A 109 -21.54 16.90 11.88
N PRO A 110 -21.14 17.84 11.02
CA PRO A 110 -21.64 17.94 9.66
C PRO A 110 -21.52 16.61 8.89
N LYS A 111 -22.54 16.25 8.11
CA LYS A 111 -22.67 14.97 7.42
C LYS A 111 -22.99 15.10 5.93
N GLY A 112 -22.29 16.00 5.26
CA GLY A 112 -22.29 16.07 3.80
C GLY A 112 -21.20 15.20 3.17
N TYR A 113 -21.09 15.25 1.86
CA TYR A 113 -19.96 14.67 1.14
C TYR A 113 -18.66 15.29 1.63
N PHE A 114 -17.60 14.51 1.66
CA PHE A 114 -16.34 14.92 2.29
C PHE A 114 -15.13 14.30 1.60
N ILE A 115 -13.96 14.91 1.86
CA ILE A 115 -12.65 14.36 1.62
C ILE A 115 -11.95 14.12 2.97
N GLU A 116 -11.14 13.08 3.09
CA GLU A 116 -10.44 12.73 4.33
C GLU A 116 -8.99 13.21 4.29
N LEU A 117 -8.54 13.84 5.39
CA LEU A 117 -7.16 14.27 5.57
C LEU A 117 -6.51 13.42 6.65
N PHE A 118 -5.39 12.79 6.29
CA PHE A 118 -4.53 12.03 7.17
C PHE A 118 -3.36 12.92 7.60
N ILE A 119 -3.27 13.18 8.89
CA ILE A 119 -2.19 14.04 9.42
C ILE A 119 -0.91 13.22 9.51
N MET A 120 0.14 13.73 8.90
CA MET A 120 1.48 13.16 8.97
C MET A 120 2.25 13.78 10.14
N ASP A 121 2.57 12.96 11.13
CA ASP A 121 3.30 13.36 12.33
C ASP A 121 4.77 12.94 12.27
N PRO A 122 5.72 13.86 12.53
CA PRO A 122 7.13 13.51 12.66
C PRO A 122 7.34 12.53 13.80
N ILE A 123 8.21 11.53 13.61
CA ILE A 123 8.53 10.51 14.62
C ILE A 123 9.94 10.78 15.17
N PRO A 124 10.17 10.68 16.50
CA PRO A 124 11.51 10.84 17.05
C PRO A 124 12.53 9.89 16.40
N ARG A 125 13.71 10.41 16.01
CA ARG A 125 14.81 9.63 15.42
C ARG A 125 15.40 8.61 16.38
N ASP A 126 15.50 8.95 17.65
CA ASP A 126 16.00 8.07 18.70
C ASP A 126 15.12 6.82 18.85
N ARG A 127 15.74 5.64 18.89
CA ARG A 127 15.04 4.34 18.85
C ARG A 127 14.10 4.13 20.05
N ASP A 128 14.52 4.49 21.24
CA ASP A 128 13.72 4.25 22.46
C ASP A 128 12.59 5.27 22.56
N LYS A 129 12.85 6.54 22.24
CA LYS A 129 11.84 7.58 22.11
C LYS A 129 10.82 7.23 21.02
N LYS A 130 11.27 6.73 19.86
CA LYS A 130 10.40 6.26 18.77
C LYS A 130 9.45 5.17 19.24
N LYS A 131 9.94 4.15 19.93
CA LYS A 131 9.11 3.06 20.48
C LYS A 131 8.05 3.59 21.45
N ALA A 132 8.44 4.43 22.38
CA ALA A 132 7.53 5.05 23.34
C ALA A 132 6.49 5.95 22.66
N TRP A 133 6.92 6.74 21.67
CA TRP A 133 6.06 7.64 20.90
C TRP A 133 5.02 6.84 20.10
N LEU A 134 5.43 5.79 19.37
CA LEU A 134 4.53 4.94 18.58
C LEU A 134 3.47 4.27 19.47
N THR A 135 3.85 3.81 20.66
CA THR A 135 2.90 3.22 21.62
C THR A 135 1.88 4.26 22.10
N LYS A 136 2.32 5.46 22.46
CA LYS A 136 1.43 6.55 22.89
C LYS A 136 0.53 7.03 21.75
N HIS A 137 1.06 7.15 20.53
CA HIS A 137 0.29 7.52 19.35
C HIS A 137 -0.82 6.49 19.05
N TRP A 138 -0.51 5.20 19.17
CA TRP A 138 -1.53 4.17 19.05
C TRP A 138 -2.60 4.29 20.13
N VAL A 139 -2.20 4.50 21.40
CA VAL A 139 -3.16 4.74 22.50
C VAL A 139 -4.04 5.95 22.23
N TYR A 140 -3.46 7.05 21.73
CA TYR A 140 -4.20 8.26 21.36
C TYR A 140 -5.24 7.95 20.28
N THR A 141 -4.86 7.25 19.20
CA THR A 141 -5.76 6.85 18.13
C THR A 141 -6.89 5.96 18.64
N GLU A 142 -6.56 4.97 19.49
CA GLU A 142 -7.55 4.05 20.06
C GLU A 142 -8.54 4.74 21.01
N LEU A 143 -8.10 5.72 21.78
CA LEU A 143 -8.97 6.50 22.66
C LEU A 143 -9.90 7.45 21.87
N HIS A 144 -9.45 7.99 20.75
CA HIS A 144 -10.30 8.75 19.84
C HIS A 144 -11.33 7.86 19.16
N SER A 145 -10.91 6.72 18.68
CA SER A 145 -11.70 5.78 17.89
C SER A 145 -12.51 4.87 18.79
N ILE A 146 -13.56 5.38 19.41
CA ILE A 146 -14.46 4.60 20.29
C ILE A 146 -15.09 3.40 19.54
N SER A 147 -15.16 3.46 18.22
CA SER A 147 -15.79 2.44 17.37
C SER A 147 -14.84 1.37 16.82
N PHE A 148 -13.51 1.53 16.87
CA PHE A 148 -12.60 0.63 16.16
C PHE A 148 -11.45 0.10 17.03
N LEU A 149 -11.69 -1.01 17.71
CA LEU A 149 -10.68 -2.06 17.78
C LEU A 149 -10.99 -3.00 16.62
N SER A 150 -10.41 -2.75 15.46
CA SER A 150 -10.54 -3.69 14.36
C SER A 150 -9.86 -5.00 14.76
N ALA A 151 -10.48 -6.13 14.43
CA ALA A 151 -9.93 -7.46 14.66
C ALA A 151 -8.60 -7.70 13.92
N ASN A 152 -8.22 -6.77 13.04
CA ASN A 152 -7.03 -6.80 12.20
C ASN A 152 -5.85 -5.98 12.75
N THR A 153 -5.97 -5.36 13.91
CA THR A 153 -4.84 -4.66 14.53
C THR A 153 -3.85 -5.70 15.04
N LYS A 154 -2.75 -5.89 14.34
CA LYS A 154 -1.64 -6.71 14.82
C LYS A 154 -1.04 -6.07 16.06
N ILE A 155 -0.88 -6.87 17.11
CA ILE A 155 0.00 -6.47 18.22
C ILE A 155 1.41 -6.47 17.64
N MET A 156 2.06 -5.33 17.77
CA MET A 156 3.41 -5.12 17.33
C MET A 156 4.35 -5.30 18.51
N ASP A 157 5.58 -5.68 18.26
CA ASP A 157 6.64 -5.82 19.27
C ASP A 157 6.85 -4.55 20.11
N PHE A 158 6.30 -3.41 19.68
CA PHE A 158 6.40 -2.15 20.40
C PHE A 158 5.13 -1.76 21.18
N LEU A 159 4.03 -2.53 21.07
CA LEU A 159 2.83 -2.24 21.84
C LEU A 159 2.97 -2.73 23.28
N ASP A 160 2.70 -1.83 24.20
CA ASP A 160 2.64 -2.14 25.62
C ASP A 160 1.17 -2.23 26.06
N GLU A 161 0.67 -3.47 26.21
CA GLU A 161 -0.70 -3.75 26.69
C GLU A 161 -0.96 -3.07 28.05
N LYS A 162 0.02 -3.05 28.95
CA LYS A 162 -0.11 -2.43 30.27
C LYS A 162 -0.30 -0.92 30.15
N MET A 163 0.43 -0.29 29.22
CA MET A 163 0.28 1.13 28.94
C MET A 163 -1.12 1.44 28.41
N LEU A 164 -1.62 0.68 27.44
CA LEU A 164 -2.98 0.85 26.91
C LEU A 164 -4.03 0.74 28.01
N MET A 165 -3.96 -0.29 28.83
CA MET A 165 -4.92 -0.49 29.93
C MET A 165 -4.86 0.62 30.97
N LYS A 166 -3.65 1.13 31.28
CA LYS A 166 -3.46 2.29 32.16
C LYS A 166 -4.17 3.54 31.61
N TYR A 167 -4.02 3.83 30.31
CA TYR A 167 -4.66 4.99 29.69
C TYR A 167 -6.18 4.82 29.57
N ILE A 168 -6.70 3.63 29.31
CA ILE A 168 -8.15 3.36 29.33
C ILE A 168 -8.72 3.62 30.74
N GLN A 169 -8.04 3.18 31.80
CA GLN A 169 -8.45 3.45 33.18
C GLN A 169 -8.40 4.93 33.52
N ARG A 170 -7.34 5.63 33.10
CA ARG A 170 -7.25 7.09 33.23
C ARG A 170 -8.41 7.79 32.52
N TYR A 171 -8.67 7.41 31.28
CA TYR A 171 -9.74 7.95 30.47
C TYR A 171 -11.12 7.81 31.14
N GLN A 172 -11.40 6.65 31.80
CA GLN A 172 -12.62 6.45 32.58
C GLN A 172 -12.69 7.32 33.83
N ARG A 173 -11.55 7.54 34.52
CA ARG A 173 -11.51 8.28 35.79
C ARG A 173 -11.39 9.79 35.59
N GLU A 174 -10.60 10.23 34.64
CA GLU A 174 -10.17 11.62 34.46
C GLU A 174 -10.92 12.33 33.32
N GLY A 175 -11.64 11.57 32.49
CA GLY A 175 -12.38 12.06 31.31
C GLY A 175 -11.55 12.09 30.03
N LYS A 176 -12.25 12.02 28.91
CA LYS A 176 -11.69 11.97 27.54
C LYS A 176 -10.75 13.15 27.28
N ASN A 177 -11.27 14.36 27.44
CA ASN A 177 -10.58 15.57 27.00
C ASN A 177 -9.23 15.75 27.70
N LYS A 178 -9.18 15.54 29.03
CA LYS A 178 -7.91 15.68 29.77
C LYS A 178 -6.84 14.72 29.27
N VAL A 179 -7.17 13.43 29.14
CA VAL A 179 -6.19 12.41 28.73
C VAL A 179 -5.73 12.61 27.29
N LEU A 180 -6.63 12.99 26.38
CA LEU A 180 -6.28 13.24 24.98
C LEU A 180 -5.46 14.53 24.80
N THR A 181 -5.76 15.58 25.56
CA THR A 181 -4.96 16.83 25.54
C THR A 181 -3.53 16.54 25.98
N GLU A 182 -3.34 15.89 27.12
CA GLU A 182 -2.00 15.53 27.61
C GLU A 182 -1.23 14.66 26.60
N LEU A 183 -1.88 13.66 25.98
CA LEU A 183 -1.26 12.84 24.95
C LEU A 183 -0.91 13.64 23.70
N SER A 184 -1.76 14.56 23.27
CA SER A 184 -1.51 15.39 22.09
C SER A 184 -0.34 16.36 22.31
N GLU A 185 -0.22 16.94 23.51
CA GLU A 185 0.91 17.80 23.90
C GLU A 185 2.23 17.04 23.87
N GLU A 186 2.23 15.77 24.27
CA GLU A 186 3.43 14.93 24.20
C GLU A 186 3.79 14.46 22.79
N LEU A 187 2.77 14.17 21.97
CA LEU A 187 2.96 13.51 20.68
C LEU A 187 3.28 14.50 19.55
N PHE A 188 2.61 15.65 19.52
CA PHE A 188 2.61 16.52 18.34
C PHE A 188 3.57 17.70 18.44
N THR A 189 4.57 17.59 19.30
CA THR A 189 5.63 18.59 19.51
C THR A 189 6.97 18.21 18.90
N VAL A 190 7.07 17.03 18.27
CA VAL A 190 8.31 16.59 17.61
C VAL A 190 8.55 17.44 16.37
N PRO A 191 9.66 18.20 16.28
CA PRO A 191 9.96 18.98 15.09
C PRO A 191 10.46 18.09 13.95
N GLU A 192 10.17 18.45 12.70
CA GLU A 192 10.66 17.72 11.51
C GLU A 192 12.20 17.59 11.49
N SER A 193 12.91 18.61 11.97
CA SER A 193 14.39 18.60 12.05
C SER A 193 14.95 17.48 12.94
N GLU A 194 14.16 16.94 13.85
CA GLU A 194 14.52 15.83 14.74
C GLU A 194 13.96 14.47 14.26
N SER A 195 13.40 14.43 13.04
CA SER A 195 12.78 13.24 12.48
C SER A 195 13.32 12.93 11.06
N ASP A 196 13.35 11.66 10.71
CA ASP A 196 13.62 11.17 9.35
C ASP A 196 12.37 10.54 8.73
N GLU A 197 11.30 10.38 9.52
CA GLU A 197 10.12 9.62 9.16
C GLU A 197 8.84 10.34 9.62
N TYR A 198 7.78 10.22 8.80
CA TYR A 198 6.42 10.54 9.19
C TYR A 198 5.65 9.29 9.57
N ARG A 199 4.77 9.43 10.56
CA ARG A 199 3.67 8.54 10.83
C ARG A 199 2.37 9.16 10.37
N PHE A 200 1.59 8.41 9.61
CA PHE A 200 0.24 8.80 9.24
C PHE A 200 -0.67 7.59 9.09
N ARG A 201 -1.97 7.85 9.05
CA ARG A 201 -3.04 6.86 9.02
C ARG A 201 -3.09 5.96 10.25
N TRP A 202 -4.18 5.25 10.34
CA TRP A 202 -4.40 4.28 11.39
C TRP A 202 -3.92 2.90 10.95
N GLY A 203 -3.16 2.31 11.75
CA GLY A 203 -2.53 1.03 11.48
C GLY A 203 -1.11 1.04 12.03
N ILE A 204 -0.75 -0.02 12.67
CA ILE A 204 0.39 0.01 13.57
C ILE A 204 1.70 -0.17 12.82
N ASN A 205 1.72 -0.71 11.58
CA ASN A 205 2.95 -1.13 10.90
C ASN A 205 3.16 -0.72 9.46
N LYS A 206 2.16 -0.21 8.78
CA LYS A 206 2.29 0.01 7.33
C LYS A 206 2.51 1.49 6.94
N ASN A 207 2.40 2.40 7.90
CA ASN A 207 2.23 3.81 7.60
C ASN A 207 3.32 4.67 8.25
N ILE A 208 4.56 4.24 8.10
CA ILE A 208 5.76 5.01 8.46
C ILE A 208 6.59 5.16 7.19
N TYR A 209 6.79 6.40 6.76
CA TYR A 209 7.50 6.70 5.52
C TYR A 209 8.59 7.73 5.75
N PRO A 210 9.70 7.62 4.99
CA PRO A 210 10.74 8.64 5.01
C PRO A 210 10.19 10.02 4.63
N ILE A 211 10.53 11.05 5.41
CA ILE A 211 10.18 12.45 5.10
C ILE A 211 10.63 12.84 3.69
N SER A 212 11.79 12.33 3.26
CA SER A 212 12.36 12.58 1.94
C SER A 212 11.51 12.10 0.76
N TRP A 213 10.45 11.30 0.99
CA TRP A 213 9.55 10.89 -0.08
C TRP A 213 8.50 11.95 -0.43
N PHE A 214 8.25 12.90 0.45
CA PHE A 214 7.19 13.91 0.28
C PHE A 214 7.71 15.15 -0.46
N GLY A 215 8.54 15.96 0.16
CA GLY A 215 9.15 17.12 -0.48
C GLY A 215 8.12 18.12 -1.05
N LYS A 216 8.48 18.80 -2.14
CA LYS A 216 7.59 19.73 -2.84
C LYS A 216 6.49 18.93 -3.58
N PRO A 217 5.20 19.29 -3.43
CA PRO A 217 4.10 18.64 -4.15
C PRO A 217 4.31 18.63 -5.67
N GLN A 218 4.09 17.48 -6.31
CA GLN A 218 4.12 17.33 -7.76
C GLN A 218 2.69 17.20 -8.28
N TYR A 219 2.28 18.08 -9.19
CA TYR A 219 0.93 18.10 -9.74
C TYR A 219 0.82 17.14 -10.94
N VAL A 220 -0.03 16.12 -10.81
CA VAL A 220 -0.32 15.12 -11.83
C VAL A 220 -1.77 15.26 -12.32
N PRO A 221 -2.12 14.76 -13.53
CA PRO A 221 -3.50 14.74 -14.02
C PRO A 221 -4.43 14.00 -13.06
N PHE A 222 -5.61 14.59 -12.81
CA PHE A 222 -6.71 13.96 -12.08
C PHE A 222 -8.03 14.44 -12.67
N GLU A 223 -8.73 13.58 -13.40
CA GLU A 223 -9.91 13.93 -14.19
C GLU A 223 -9.65 15.11 -15.16
N ASP A 224 -10.34 16.23 -14.98
CA ASP A 224 -10.20 17.43 -15.82
C ASP A 224 -9.26 18.51 -15.26
N PHE A 225 -8.51 18.21 -14.18
CA PHE A 225 -7.59 19.14 -13.54
C PHE A 225 -6.31 18.44 -13.06
N LYS A 226 -5.54 19.04 -12.18
CA LYS A 226 -4.32 18.44 -11.63
C LYS A 226 -4.33 18.52 -10.12
N LEU A 227 -3.84 17.47 -9.46
CA LEU A 227 -3.73 17.41 -8.00
C LEU A 227 -2.31 17.02 -7.56
N PRO A 228 -1.92 17.44 -6.35
CA PRO A 228 -0.58 17.21 -5.84
C PRO A 228 -0.40 15.78 -5.32
N VAL A 229 0.73 15.18 -5.65
CA VAL A 229 1.20 13.88 -5.11
C VAL A 229 2.57 14.06 -4.45
N PRO A 230 3.00 13.11 -3.57
CA PRO A 230 4.36 13.11 -3.03
C PRO A 230 5.42 13.09 -4.12
N GLN A 231 6.58 13.70 -3.86
CA GLN A 231 7.71 13.71 -4.81
C GLN A 231 8.14 12.30 -5.23
N GLN A 232 8.03 11.33 -4.34
CA GLN A 232 8.35 9.92 -4.59
C GLN A 232 7.09 9.05 -4.55
N VAL A 233 6.01 9.49 -5.21
CA VAL A 233 4.69 8.83 -5.16
C VAL A 233 4.75 7.33 -5.48
N MET A 234 5.60 6.91 -6.43
CA MET A 234 5.77 5.49 -6.77
C MET A 234 6.29 4.66 -5.59
N LYS A 235 7.16 5.25 -4.74
CA LYS A 235 7.63 4.59 -3.52
C LYS A 235 6.52 4.48 -2.48
N CYS A 236 5.70 5.52 -2.34
CA CYS A 236 4.55 5.51 -1.45
C CYS A 236 3.55 4.41 -1.88
N LEU A 237 3.18 4.38 -3.16
CA LEU A 237 2.26 3.37 -3.69
C LEU A 237 2.80 1.94 -3.55
N ARG A 238 4.10 1.74 -3.81
CA ARG A 238 4.73 0.43 -3.58
C ARG A 238 4.77 0.03 -2.10
N ALA A 239 4.93 0.98 -1.20
CA ALA A 239 4.86 0.73 0.25
C ALA A 239 3.43 0.38 0.71
N ASP A 240 2.41 1.04 0.14
CA ASP A 240 1.00 0.82 0.47
C ASP A 240 0.46 -0.50 -0.09
N TYR A 241 0.71 -0.75 -1.38
CA TYR A 241 0.07 -1.83 -2.16
C TYR A 241 1.01 -2.97 -2.56
N GLY A 242 2.32 -2.83 -2.27
CA GLY A 242 3.34 -3.81 -2.67
C GLY A 242 3.82 -3.62 -4.10
N ASP A 243 4.65 -4.56 -4.57
CA ASP A 243 5.27 -4.46 -5.92
C ASP A 243 4.25 -4.60 -7.06
N SER A 244 3.09 -5.21 -6.78
CA SER A 244 1.99 -5.36 -7.75
C SER A 244 0.96 -4.22 -7.71
N TRP A 245 1.31 -3.04 -7.18
CA TRP A 245 0.37 -1.92 -7.02
C TRP A 245 -0.30 -1.44 -8.31
N MET A 246 0.34 -1.66 -9.48
CA MET A 246 -0.26 -1.34 -10.79
C MET A 246 -1.26 -2.38 -11.28
N MET A 247 -1.36 -3.54 -10.63
CA MET A 247 -2.35 -4.57 -11.00
C MET A 247 -3.75 -4.14 -10.55
N ILE A 248 -4.72 -4.26 -11.47
CA ILE A 248 -6.13 -4.02 -11.17
C ILE A 248 -6.68 -5.25 -10.41
N PRO A 249 -7.25 -5.07 -9.21
CA PRO A 249 -7.77 -6.20 -8.44
C PRO A 249 -9.00 -6.84 -9.11
N ASP A 250 -9.30 -8.08 -8.73
CA ASP A 250 -10.57 -8.74 -9.03
C ASP A 250 -11.74 -7.96 -8.42
N GLU A 251 -12.96 -8.23 -8.86
CA GLU A 251 -14.16 -7.55 -8.35
C GLU A 251 -14.32 -7.69 -6.84
N GLU A 252 -14.00 -8.86 -6.28
CA GLU A 252 -14.02 -9.12 -4.83
C GLU A 252 -13.01 -8.27 -4.03
N GLY A 253 -11.94 -7.81 -4.68
CA GLY A 253 -10.93 -6.93 -4.09
C GLY A 253 -11.23 -5.44 -4.23
N ARG A 254 -12.37 -5.06 -4.84
CA ARG A 254 -12.81 -3.68 -5.05
C ARG A 254 -13.74 -3.27 -3.91
N ILE A 255 -13.19 -2.51 -2.96
CA ILE A 255 -13.92 -2.10 -1.76
C ILE A 255 -14.64 -0.79 -2.05
N THR A 256 -15.90 -0.70 -1.64
CA THR A 256 -16.73 0.50 -1.58
C THR A 256 -17.26 0.68 -0.17
N HIS A 257 -17.66 1.89 0.19
CA HIS A 257 -18.26 2.18 1.49
C HIS A 257 -19.79 2.09 1.42
N GLU A 258 -20.42 1.57 2.48
CA GLU A 258 -21.88 1.50 2.57
C GLU A 258 -22.45 2.77 3.23
N ASP A 259 -23.29 3.49 2.51
CA ASP A 259 -24.02 4.66 2.99
C ASP A 259 -25.38 4.25 3.56
N MET A 260 -25.87 4.99 4.58
CA MET A 260 -27.26 4.88 5.01
C MET A 260 -28.15 5.88 4.32
N VAL A 261 -27.65 7.09 4.12
CA VAL A 261 -28.35 8.18 3.44
C VAL A 261 -27.37 8.89 2.55
N ASP A 262 -27.68 8.95 1.27
CA ASP A 262 -26.98 9.72 0.25
C ASP A 262 -27.97 10.62 -0.48
N ASN A 263 -27.77 11.94 -0.38
CA ASN A 263 -28.61 12.91 -1.06
C ASN A 263 -27.83 14.19 -1.40
N LEU A 264 -27.59 14.40 -2.68
CA LEU A 264 -26.84 15.54 -3.18
C LEU A 264 -27.62 16.87 -3.15
N ASP A 265 -28.93 16.82 -3.07
CA ASP A 265 -29.81 17.97 -3.24
C ASP A 265 -30.38 18.50 -1.92
N VAL A 266 -30.15 17.81 -0.81
CA VAL A 266 -30.70 18.12 0.51
C VAL A 266 -29.60 18.22 1.55
N PRO A 267 -29.45 19.35 2.26
CA PRO A 267 -28.52 19.53 3.35
C PRO A 267 -28.79 18.54 4.51
N TYR A 268 -27.70 18.06 5.15
CA TYR A 268 -27.78 17.06 6.22
C TYR A 268 -28.62 17.48 7.44
N ASP A 269 -28.71 18.77 7.75
CA ASP A 269 -29.45 19.27 8.90
C ASP A 269 -30.95 18.95 8.85
N LYS A 270 -31.50 18.73 7.66
CA LYS A 270 -32.87 18.27 7.50
C LYS A 270 -33.06 16.85 8.01
N TYR A 271 -32.07 15.96 7.77
CA TYR A 271 -32.11 14.58 8.25
C TYR A 271 -31.75 14.48 9.73
N VAL A 272 -30.78 15.26 10.20
CA VAL A 272 -30.32 15.23 11.60
C VAL A 272 -31.46 15.58 12.55
N LYS A 273 -32.37 16.53 12.18
CA LYS A 273 -33.54 16.87 13.00
C LYS A 273 -34.44 15.67 13.30
N ASP A 274 -34.60 14.75 12.34
CA ASP A 274 -35.44 13.58 12.49
C ASP A 274 -34.82 12.53 13.41
N TYR A 275 -33.48 12.51 13.54
CA TYR A 275 -32.73 11.55 14.34
C TYR A 275 -32.24 12.09 15.68
N GLN A 276 -32.18 13.42 15.88
CA GLN A 276 -31.66 14.04 17.11
C GLN A 276 -32.36 13.57 18.38
N GLN A 277 -33.65 13.29 18.32
CA GLN A 277 -34.43 12.77 19.46
C GLN A 277 -33.96 11.37 19.93
N PHE A 278 -33.23 10.63 19.11
CA PHE A 278 -32.71 9.28 19.41
C PHE A 278 -31.22 9.29 19.76
N ILE A 279 -30.54 10.46 19.70
CA ILE A 279 -29.10 10.58 19.89
C ILE A 279 -28.80 11.33 21.19
N ASP A 280 -28.60 10.57 22.24
CA ASP A 280 -27.90 11.04 23.45
C ASP A 280 -26.41 10.70 23.31
N GLU A 281 -25.59 11.66 22.89
CA GLU A 281 -24.15 11.47 22.65
C GLU A 281 -23.42 11.02 23.91
N ASP A 282 -23.79 11.52 25.09
CA ASP A 282 -23.15 11.16 26.35
C ASP A 282 -23.52 9.73 26.75
N ALA A 283 -24.78 9.33 26.63
CA ALA A 283 -25.22 7.97 26.91
C ALA A 283 -24.59 6.96 25.97
N VAL A 284 -24.52 7.27 24.67
CA VAL A 284 -23.83 6.43 23.68
C VAL A 284 -22.35 6.31 24.00
N PHE A 285 -21.69 7.43 24.32
CA PHE A 285 -20.29 7.45 24.70
C PHE A 285 -20.01 6.57 25.92
N GLN A 286 -20.78 6.73 27.02
CA GLN A 286 -20.66 5.95 28.23
C GLN A 286 -20.93 4.46 28.01
N ALA A 287 -21.81 4.10 27.09
CA ALA A 287 -22.08 2.70 26.73
C ALA A 287 -20.96 2.07 25.89
N TYR A 288 -20.19 2.85 25.14
CA TYR A 288 -19.09 2.34 24.31
C TYR A 288 -17.83 1.98 25.10
N ILE A 289 -17.48 2.74 26.16
CA ILE A 289 -16.26 2.52 26.93
C ILE A 289 -16.13 1.09 27.48
N PRO A 290 -17.14 0.51 28.20
CA PRO A 290 -17.06 -0.86 28.68
C PRO A 290 -16.92 -1.91 27.54
N ARG A 291 -17.59 -1.67 26.40
CA ARG A 291 -17.47 -2.54 25.22
C ARG A 291 -16.07 -2.50 24.64
N LYS A 292 -15.45 -1.33 24.61
CA LYS A 292 -14.08 -1.15 24.12
C LYS A 292 -13.08 -1.91 24.98
N ILE A 293 -13.16 -1.79 26.31
CA ILE A 293 -12.33 -2.55 27.25
C ILE A 293 -12.50 -4.06 27.07
N GLY A 294 -13.74 -4.54 26.96
CA GLY A 294 -14.04 -5.96 26.75
C GLY A 294 -13.50 -6.48 25.41
N ARG A 295 -13.56 -5.66 24.35
CA ARG A 295 -12.97 -5.98 23.05
C ARG A 295 -11.45 -6.01 23.09
N ALA A 296 -10.81 -5.05 23.75
CA ALA A 296 -9.36 -5.03 23.93
C ALA A 296 -8.89 -6.30 24.65
N LYS A 297 -9.51 -6.65 25.78
CA LYS A 297 -9.18 -7.88 26.52
C LYS A 297 -9.35 -9.15 25.68
N LYS A 298 -10.46 -9.27 24.92
CA LYS A 298 -10.69 -10.40 24.01
C LYS A 298 -9.65 -10.44 22.90
N PHE A 299 -9.29 -9.29 22.35
CA PHE A 299 -8.27 -9.16 21.31
C PHE A 299 -6.91 -9.67 21.81
N PHE A 300 -6.42 -9.17 22.94
CA PHE A 300 -5.13 -9.60 23.50
C PHE A 300 -5.12 -11.10 23.86
N ASN A 301 -6.23 -11.65 24.41
CA ASN A 301 -6.34 -13.08 24.67
C ASN A 301 -6.30 -13.92 23.37
N ARG A 302 -6.97 -13.45 22.32
CA ARG A 302 -6.95 -14.10 20.99
C ARG A 302 -5.55 -14.06 20.39
N MET A 303 -4.83 -12.93 20.51
CA MET A 303 -3.46 -12.82 20.01
C MET A 303 -2.52 -13.79 20.72
N ARG A 304 -2.57 -13.91 22.04
CA ARG A 304 -1.77 -14.90 22.78
C ARG A 304 -2.09 -16.35 22.35
N SER A 305 -3.34 -16.65 22.05
CA SER A 305 -3.74 -17.97 21.52
C SER A 305 -3.19 -18.20 20.10
N LEU A 306 -3.23 -17.17 19.26
CA LEU A 306 -2.66 -17.23 17.91
C LEU A 306 -1.14 -17.39 17.93
N GLU A 307 -0.43 -16.67 18.80
CA GLU A 307 1.02 -16.81 18.99
C GLU A 307 1.42 -18.25 19.34
N LYS A 308 0.72 -18.88 20.28
CA LYS A 308 0.95 -20.29 20.63
C LYS A 308 0.68 -21.24 19.47
N SER A 309 -0.40 -21.01 18.71
CA SER A 309 -0.72 -21.82 17.53
C SER A 309 0.33 -21.66 16.42
N GLN A 310 0.82 -20.44 16.22
CA GLN A 310 1.87 -20.14 15.25
C GLN A 310 3.20 -20.79 15.63
N GLU A 311 3.57 -20.77 16.90
CA GLU A 311 4.80 -21.44 17.36
C GLU A 311 4.73 -22.95 17.15
N LEU A 312 3.60 -23.59 17.41
CA LEU A 312 3.43 -25.01 17.11
C LEU A 312 3.53 -25.30 15.61
N GLN A 313 2.89 -24.49 14.76
CA GLN A 313 2.98 -24.62 13.31
C GLN A 313 4.43 -24.45 12.83
N ARG A 314 5.13 -23.45 13.36
CA ARG A 314 6.55 -23.20 13.09
C ARG A 314 7.39 -24.43 13.38
N MET A 315 7.23 -25.02 14.56
CA MET A 315 7.96 -26.24 14.95
C MET A 315 7.69 -27.41 14.00
N LEU A 316 6.43 -27.61 13.58
CA LEU A 316 6.06 -28.68 12.65
C LEU A 316 6.69 -28.49 11.27
N VAL A 317 6.68 -27.26 10.74
CA VAL A 317 7.30 -26.95 9.44
C VAL A 317 8.83 -27.17 9.53
N LEU A 318 9.49 -26.67 10.57
CA LEU A 318 10.94 -26.87 10.77
C LEU A 318 11.32 -28.35 10.80
N LYS A 319 10.59 -29.15 11.58
CA LYS A 319 10.82 -30.60 11.65
C LYS A 319 10.68 -31.29 10.29
N GLN A 320 9.75 -30.86 9.45
CA GLN A 320 9.63 -31.39 8.09
C GLN A 320 10.81 -30.95 7.21
N MET A 321 11.24 -29.70 7.31
CA MET A 321 12.35 -29.18 6.53
C MET A 321 13.69 -29.81 6.92
N GLU A 322 13.90 -30.17 8.18
CA GLU A 322 15.10 -30.91 8.63
C GLU A 322 15.27 -32.23 7.91
N ASN A 323 14.20 -32.89 7.51
CA ASN A 323 14.23 -34.19 6.81
C ASN A 323 14.40 -34.05 5.27
N VAL A 324 14.47 -32.84 4.72
CA VAL A 324 14.64 -32.61 3.27
C VAL A 324 16.07 -33.00 2.85
N SER A 325 16.17 -33.92 1.90
CA SER A 325 17.43 -34.43 1.37
C SER A 325 18.08 -33.45 0.39
N LEU A 326 19.23 -32.87 0.78
CA LEU A 326 20.00 -31.97 -0.10
C LEU A 326 20.52 -32.69 -1.37
N PRO A 327 21.05 -33.95 -1.34
CA PRO A 327 21.43 -34.64 -2.56
C PRO A 327 20.28 -34.83 -3.55
N LEU A 328 19.06 -35.07 -3.07
CA LEU A 328 17.86 -35.15 -3.94
C LEU A 328 17.55 -33.82 -4.62
N LEU A 329 17.64 -32.73 -3.88
CA LEU A 329 17.43 -31.37 -4.43
C LEU A 329 18.48 -31.04 -5.50
N GLU A 330 19.72 -31.41 -5.30
CA GLU A 330 20.78 -31.23 -6.29
C GLU A 330 20.50 -32.00 -7.59
N VAL A 331 20.01 -33.22 -7.49
CA VAL A 331 19.59 -34.01 -8.67
C VAL A 331 18.43 -33.31 -9.38
N TYR A 332 17.41 -32.87 -8.65
CA TYR A 332 16.27 -32.18 -9.26
C TYR A 332 16.69 -30.87 -9.92
N GLN A 333 17.62 -30.11 -9.35
CA GLN A 333 18.14 -28.89 -9.98
C GLN A 333 18.88 -29.23 -11.29
N LYS A 334 19.75 -30.22 -11.29
CA LYS A 334 20.49 -30.69 -12.49
C LYS A 334 19.52 -31.14 -13.59
N ASP A 335 18.46 -31.83 -13.20
CA ASP A 335 17.41 -32.32 -14.13
C ASP A 335 16.39 -31.24 -14.49
N ARG A 336 16.52 -29.99 -13.99
CA ARG A 336 15.57 -28.86 -14.17
C ARG A 336 14.13 -29.17 -13.72
N LYS A 337 13.99 -30.04 -12.71
CA LYS A 337 12.70 -30.42 -12.12
C LYS A 337 12.26 -29.44 -11.02
N TYR A 338 12.10 -28.16 -11.39
CA TYR A 338 11.78 -27.09 -10.46
C TYR A 338 10.43 -27.28 -9.76
N ASP A 339 9.43 -27.85 -10.44
CA ASP A 339 8.13 -28.18 -9.84
C ASP A 339 8.26 -29.26 -8.74
N ALA A 340 9.17 -30.21 -8.90
CA ALA A 340 9.44 -31.22 -7.87
C ALA A 340 10.10 -30.58 -6.64
N ILE A 341 11.03 -29.64 -6.84
CA ILE A 341 11.63 -28.87 -5.76
C ILE A 341 10.55 -28.07 -5.05
N GLU A 342 9.69 -27.34 -5.78
CA GLU A 342 8.60 -26.56 -5.23
C GLU A 342 7.65 -27.41 -4.37
N ASN A 343 7.28 -28.58 -4.82
CA ASN A 343 6.42 -29.50 -4.07
C ASN A 343 7.03 -29.91 -2.73
N ILE A 344 8.36 -30.11 -2.66
CA ILE A 344 9.05 -30.39 -1.40
C ILE A 344 8.91 -29.24 -0.40
N PHE A 345 9.01 -27.99 -0.88
CA PHE A 345 8.93 -26.81 -0.03
C PHE A 345 7.52 -26.24 0.13
N ARG A 346 6.48 -26.88 -0.44
CA ARG A 346 5.10 -26.36 -0.44
C ARG A 346 4.60 -25.94 0.93
N ILE A 347 4.89 -26.69 1.98
CA ILE A 347 4.43 -26.37 3.33
C ILE A 347 5.21 -25.18 3.92
N TRP A 348 6.50 -25.06 3.58
CA TRP A 348 7.30 -23.91 3.96
C TRP A 348 6.83 -22.65 3.25
N TYR A 349 6.53 -22.72 1.94
CA TYR A 349 5.96 -21.59 1.18
C TYR A 349 4.65 -21.10 1.80
N LYS A 350 3.73 -22.03 2.10
CA LYS A 350 2.46 -21.68 2.74
C LYS A 350 2.69 -20.96 4.07
N TYR A 351 3.59 -21.45 4.90
CA TYR A 351 3.91 -20.82 6.18
C TYR A 351 4.60 -19.46 5.97
N GLN A 352 5.62 -19.40 5.13
CA GLN A 352 6.45 -18.22 4.91
C GLN A 352 5.66 -17.09 4.24
N PHE A 353 4.92 -17.38 3.17
CA PHE A 353 4.26 -16.36 2.35
C PHE A 353 2.84 -16.04 2.82
N ASP A 354 2.06 -17.02 3.18
CA ASP A 354 0.66 -16.79 3.59
C ASP A 354 0.57 -16.32 5.05
N LEU A 355 1.42 -16.84 5.93
CA LEU A 355 1.35 -16.52 7.34
C LEU A 355 2.34 -15.43 7.75
N LEU A 356 3.64 -15.61 7.50
CA LEU A 356 4.67 -14.69 7.98
C LEU A 356 4.71 -13.37 7.19
N PHE A 357 4.54 -13.39 5.88
CA PHE A 357 4.53 -12.16 5.09
C PHE A 357 3.30 -11.30 5.35
N VAL A 358 2.12 -11.93 5.43
CA VAL A 358 0.88 -11.22 5.77
C VAL A 358 0.96 -10.60 7.16
N GLN A 359 1.66 -11.26 8.08
CA GLN A 359 1.83 -10.76 9.46
C GLN A 359 3.01 -9.81 9.63
N ASN A 360 3.80 -9.51 8.59
CA ASN A 360 5.08 -8.81 8.69
C ASN A 360 6.01 -9.41 9.75
N SER A 361 5.90 -10.69 10.00
CA SER A 361 6.75 -11.42 10.93
C SER A 361 7.93 -12.06 10.21
N ALA A 362 8.91 -12.45 10.98
CA ALA A 362 10.23 -12.82 10.54
C ALA A 362 10.27 -14.02 9.55
N TYR A 363 11.42 -14.19 8.96
CA TYR A 363 11.81 -15.36 8.18
C TYR A 363 11.81 -16.64 9.01
N LEU A 364 11.29 -17.74 8.46
CA LEU A 364 11.40 -19.07 9.03
C LEU A 364 12.68 -19.74 8.53
N ASP A 365 13.67 -19.87 9.41
CA ASP A 365 14.98 -20.42 9.08
C ASP A 365 14.93 -21.92 8.83
N ILE A 366 15.33 -22.32 7.62
CA ILE A 366 15.48 -23.72 7.19
C ILE A 366 16.93 -24.06 6.82
N GLY A 367 17.85 -23.15 7.14
CA GLY A 367 19.26 -23.22 6.77
C GLY A 367 19.52 -22.82 5.31
N ASP A 368 20.64 -22.17 5.05
CA ASP A 368 20.94 -21.53 3.76
C ASP A 368 20.96 -22.50 2.57
N ASN A 369 21.49 -23.72 2.78
CA ASN A 369 21.50 -24.72 1.72
C ASN A 369 20.08 -25.13 1.27
N ARG A 370 19.13 -25.27 2.19
CA ARG A 370 17.75 -25.58 1.84
C ARG A 370 17.04 -24.36 1.31
N LEU A 371 17.34 -23.18 1.86
CA LEU A 371 16.77 -21.91 1.41
C LEU A 371 17.14 -21.62 -0.04
N TRP A 372 18.39 -21.90 -0.45
CA TRP A 372 18.80 -21.82 -1.85
C TRP A 372 17.82 -22.56 -2.77
N TYR A 373 17.57 -23.84 -2.48
CA TYR A 373 16.66 -24.65 -3.29
C TYR A 373 15.19 -24.19 -3.17
N ALA A 374 14.76 -23.73 -2.01
CA ALA A 374 13.41 -23.19 -1.82
C ALA A 374 13.17 -21.91 -2.61
N LEU A 375 14.17 -21.06 -2.80
CA LEU A 375 14.03 -19.81 -3.55
C LEU A 375 14.19 -19.99 -5.07
N LEU A 376 14.85 -21.05 -5.51
CA LEU A 376 15.18 -21.28 -6.91
C LEU A 376 13.96 -21.38 -7.84
N PRO A 377 12.89 -22.16 -7.56
CA PRO A 377 11.69 -22.19 -8.40
C PRO A 377 11.02 -20.82 -8.54
N LEU A 378 11.05 -19.99 -7.49
CA LEU A 378 10.51 -18.64 -7.51
C LEU A 378 11.29 -17.73 -8.46
N LEU A 379 12.63 -17.82 -8.46
CA LEU A 379 13.47 -17.09 -9.42
C LEU A 379 13.22 -17.53 -10.85
N ILE A 380 13.11 -18.84 -11.09
CA ILE A 380 12.85 -19.39 -12.43
C ILE A 380 11.54 -18.82 -13.02
N ARG A 381 10.50 -18.64 -12.19
CA ARG A 381 9.20 -18.10 -12.61
C ARG A 381 9.11 -16.58 -12.60
N GLY A 382 10.17 -15.85 -12.24
CA GLY A 382 10.15 -14.39 -12.17
C GLY A 382 9.44 -13.82 -10.93
N GLU A 383 9.43 -14.57 -9.84
CA GLU A 383 8.90 -14.11 -8.54
C GLU A 383 10.01 -13.49 -7.66
N TRP A 384 10.93 -12.77 -8.29
CA TRP A 384 12.12 -12.19 -7.66
C TRP A 384 11.80 -11.29 -6.44
N SER A 385 10.65 -10.61 -6.44
CA SER A 385 10.24 -9.74 -5.33
C SER A 385 9.99 -10.52 -4.04
N LYS A 386 9.42 -11.74 -4.15
CA LYS A 386 9.26 -12.66 -3.00
C LYS A 386 10.62 -13.12 -2.49
N VAL A 387 11.51 -13.53 -3.39
CA VAL A 387 12.88 -13.94 -3.06
C VAL A 387 13.61 -12.83 -2.33
N ARG A 388 13.60 -11.61 -2.86
CA ARG A 388 14.21 -10.43 -2.24
C ARG A 388 13.70 -10.18 -0.82
N LYS A 389 12.40 -10.31 -0.60
CA LYS A 389 11.79 -10.10 0.70
C LYS A 389 12.28 -11.14 1.72
N VAL A 390 12.38 -12.41 1.32
CA VAL A 390 12.92 -13.49 2.16
C VAL A 390 14.39 -13.25 2.49
N LEU A 391 15.22 -12.94 1.48
CA LEU A 391 16.65 -12.67 1.67
C LEU A 391 16.88 -11.49 2.64
N ARG A 392 16.14 -10.40 2.49
CA ARG A 392 16.22 -9.25 3.41
C ARG A 392 15.92 -9.62 4.86
N TRP A 393 14.86 -10.41 5.10
CA TRP A 393 14.52 -10.87 6.44
C TRP A 393 15.55 -11.82 7.01
N ARG A 394 16.05 -12.77 6.20
CA ARG A 394 17.11 -13.69 6.58
C ARG A 394 18.39 -12.93 6.97
N TYR A 395 18.81 -11.96 6.15
CA TYR A 395 20.01 -11.16 6.44
C TYR A 395 19.86 -10.25 7.65
N LYS A 396 18.68 -9.71 7.87
CA LYS A 396 18.39 -8.92 9.08
C LYS A 396 18.54 -9.75 10.36
N MET A 397 18.24 -11.03 10.30
CA MET A 397 18.27 -11.91 11.47
C MET A 397 19.65 -12.58 11.69
N TYR A 398 20.31 -12.99 10.62
CA TYR A 398 21.49 -13.87 10.69
C TYR A 398 22.74 -13.32 9.97
N GLY A 399 22.65 -12.11 9.41
CA GLY A 399 23.74 -11.52 8.62
C GLY A 399 23.86 -12.07 7.20
N LYS A 400 24.87 -11.62 6.44
CA LYS A 400 25.11 -12.06 5.06
C LYS A 400 25.51 -13.52 4.98
N SER A 401 25.25 -14.15 3.83
CA SER A 401 25.52 -15.56 3.56
C SER A 401 26.19 -15.71 2.20
N GLU A 402 27.37 -16.30 2.16
CA GLU A 402 28.10 -16.60 0.92
C GLU A 402 27.32 -17.53 -0.01
N ILE A 403 26.48 -18.42 0.55
CA ILE A 403 25.63 -19.35 -0.23
C ILE A 403 24.54 -18.61 -0.99
N LEU A 404 23.95 -17.57 -0.37
CA LEU A 404 22.82 -16.84 -0.91
C LEU A 404 23.22 -15.55 -1.66
N GLU A 405 24.46 -15.11 -1.54
CA GLU A 405 24.97 -13.90 -2.19
C GLU A 405 24.72 -13.87 -3.71
N PRO A 406 24.94 -14.96 -4.48
CA PRO A 406 24.64 -14.96 -5.92
C PRO A 406 23.16 -14.70 -6.24
N MET A 407 22.22 -15.16 -5.38
CA MET A 407 20.79 -14.86 -5.55
C MET A 407 20.47 -13.40 -5.19
N GLU A 408 21.12 -12.85 -4.15
CA GLU A 408 20.96 -11.44 -3.78
C GLU A 408 21.40 -10.52 -4.92
N GLU A 409 22.61 -10.77 -5.45
CA GLU A 409 23.16 -9.99 -6.57
C GLU A 409 22.29 -10.10 -7.83
N TYR A 410 21.77 -11.28 -8.11
CA TYR A 410 20.81 -11.50 -9.20
C TYR A 410 19.54 -10.66 -9.00
N VAL A 411 18.91 -10.76 -7.82
CA VAL A 411 17.66 -10.05 -7.51
C VAL A 411 17.83 -8.54 -7.52
N ASP A 412 18.95 -8.04 -7.00
CA ASP A 412 19.26 -6.60 -7.03
C ASP A 412 19.48 -6.11 -8.46
N GLY A 413 20.13 -6.92 -9.30
CA GLY A 413 20.29 -6.66 -10.72
C GLY A 413 18.95 -6.61 -11.47
N ILE A 414 18.07 -7.60 -11.25
CA ILE A 414 16.71 -7.65 -11.83
C ILE A 414 15.92 -6.42 -11.42
N GLN A 415 15.92 -6.07 -10.14
CA GLN A 415 15.22 -4.86 -9.68
C GLN A 415 15.75 -3.61 -10.37
N GLY A 416 17.09 -3.47 -10.45
CA GLY A 416 17.69 -2.34 -11.14
C GLY A 416 17.26 -2.24 -12.60
N ALA A 417 17.24 -3.37 -13.32
CA ALA A 417 16.80 -3.43 -14.70
C ALA A 417 15.33 -3.02 -14.89
N TYR A 418 14.41 -3.52 -14.03
CA TYR A 418 13.01 -3.11 -14.09
C TYR A 418 12.80 -1.63 -13.77
N VAL A 419 13.55 -1.07 -12.81
CA VAL A 419 13.49 0.38 -12.52
C VAL A 419 13.90 1.20 -13.75
N GLN A 420 14.93 0.78 -14.49
CA GLN A 420 15.34 1.46 -15.72
C GLN A 420 14.29 1.33 -16.83
N CYS A 421 13.66 0.15 -16.98
CA CYS A 421 12.53 -0.02 -17.89
C CYS A 421 11.38 0.95 -17.57
N ASP A 422 11.01 1.07 -16.29
CA ASP A 422 9.94 1.96 -15.84
C ASP A 422 10.26 3.45 -16.08
N CYS A 423 11.55 3.81 -16.07
CA CYS A 423 12.01 5.16 -16.37
C CYS A 423 12.22 5.44 -17.88
N GLY A 424 12.14 4.40 -18.73
CA GLY A 424 12.46 4.51 -20.16
C GLY A 424 13.97 4.66 -20.46
N GLU A 425 14.84 4.34 -19.49
CA GLU A 425 16.31 4.47 -19.60
C GLU A 425 16.93 3.13 -20.01
N TYR A 426 16.69 2.72 -21.25
CA TYR A 426 17.06 1.39 -21.74
C TYR A 426 18.55 1.15 -21.92
N ASP A 427 19.36 2.21 -22.09
CA ASP A 427 20.80 2.09 -22.30
C ASP A 427 21.53 1.50 -21.09
N ASP A 428 21.01 1.71 -19.88
CA ASP A 428 21.60 1.18 -18.66
C ASP A 428 21.17 -0.27 -18.34
N ILE A 429 20.13 -0.78 -18.98
CA ILE A 429 19.66 -2.16 -18.75
C ILE A 429 20.73 -3.20 -19.12
N SER A 430 21.52 -2.94 -20.16
CA SER A 430 22.62 -3.81 -20.58
C SER A 430 23.61 -4.11 -19.45
N LYS A 431 23.95 -3.09 -18.67
CA LYS A 431 24.86 -3.22 -17.50
C LYS A 431 24.28 -4.14 -16.42
N TYR A 432 22.97 -4.04 -16.20
CA TYR A 432 22.28 -4.92 -15.25
C TYR A 432 22.19 -6.34 -15.77
N LEU A 433 21.91 -6.56 -17.05
CA LEU A 433 21.86 -7.90 -17.65
C LEU A 433 23.23 -8.60 -17.61
N GLU A 434 24.32 -7.89 -17.85
CA GLU A 434 25.66 -8.46 -17.72
C GLU A 434 25.98 -8.86 -16.27
N LYS A 435 25.54 -8.05 -15.29
CA LYS A 435 25.66 -8.41 -13.87
C LYS A 435 24.80 -9.63 -13.51
N ILE A 436 23.56 -9.65 -13.97
CA ILE A 436 22.59 -10.75 -13.73
C ILE A 436 23.11 -12.06 -14.33
N LYS A 437 23.77 -12.00 -15.49
CA LYS A 437 24.31 -13.16 -16.20
C LYS A 437 25.39 -13.93 -15.42
N MET A 438 26.00 -13.30 -14.41
CA MET A 438 26.92 -13.96 -13.49
C MET A 438 26.23 -15.04 -12.63
N PHE A 439 24.91 -14.95 -12.43
CA PHE A 439 24.15 -16.02 -11.82
C PHE A 439 24.05 -17.23 -12.76
N SER A 440 24.51 -18.38 -12.33
CA SER A 440 24.68 -19.56 -13.19
C SER A 440 23.40 -20.06 -13.89
N LEU A 441 22.24 -19.74 -13.34
CA LEU A 441 20.91 -20.10 -13.85
C LEU A 441 20.15 -18.91 -14.46
N ALA A 442 20.79 -17.75 -14.62
CA ALA A 442 20.14 -16.54 -15.10
C ALA A 442 19.36 -16.77 -16.40
N THR A 443 19.96 -17.44 -17.38
CA THR A 443 19.35 -17.71 -18.70
C THR A 443 18.11 -18.61 -18.65
N GLU A 444 17.88 -19.30 -17.53
CA GLU A 444 16.70 -20.15 -17.33
C GLU A 444 15.54 -19.40 -16.70
N THR A 445 15.80 -18.22 -16.12
CA THR A 445 14.77 -17.42 -15.43
C THR A 445 13.89 -16.64 -16.42
N PHE A 446 12.64 -16.46 -16.04
CA PHE A 446 11.71 -15.61 -16.80
C PHE A 446 12.24 -14.20 -16.97
N ASP A 447 12.65 -13.55 -15.89
CA ASP A 447 13.06 -12.13 -15.89
C ASP A 447 14.22 -11.87 -16.85
N TYR A 448 15.26 -12.71 -16.85
CA TYR A 448 16.39 -12.54 -17.76
C TYR A 448 15.95 -12.68 -19.24
N GLN A 449 15.14 -13.70 -19.55
CA GLN A 449 14.66 -13.93 -20.91
C GLN A 449 13.75 -12.77 -21.38
N TYR A 450 12.84 -12.33 -20.53
CA TYR A 450 11.94 -11.21 -20.80
C TYR A 450 12.69 -9.90 -21.02
N LEU A 451 13.60 -9.54 -20.10
CA LEU A 451 14.41 -8.31 -20.19
C LEU A 451 15.35 -8.33 -21.39
N SER A 452 15.90 -9.49 -21.75
CA SER A 452 16.73 -9.66 -22.94
C SER A 452 15.94 -9.39 -24.23
N LEU A 453 14.72 -9.93 -24.34
CA LEU A 453 13.82 -9.65 -25.47
C LEU A 453 13.43 -8.17 -25.52
N ARG A 454 13.12 -7.57 -24.39
CA ARG A 454 12.77 -6.15 -24.28
C ARG A 454 13.92 -5.28 -24.77
N MET A 455 15.15 -5.57 -24.33
CA MET A 455 16.34 -4.85 -24.78
C MET A 455 16.57 -4.95 -26.29
N CYS A 456 16.44 -6.13 -26.89
CA CYS A 456 16.59 -6.30 -28.33
C CYS A 456 15.64 -5.37 -29.12
N ILE A 457 14.44 -5.13 -28.59
CA ILE A 457 13.47 -4.23 -29.21
C ILE A 457 13.89 -2.77 -29.02
N GLU A 458 14.25 -2.37 -27.80
CA GLU A 458 14.44 -0.94 -27.48
C GLU A 458 15.75 -0.36 -28.04
N GLN A 459 16.81 -1.16 -28.09
CA GLN A 459 18.10 -0.73 -28.67
C GLN A 459 18.08 -0.61 -30.20
N SER A 460 17.14 -1.28 -30.87
CA SER A 460 17.02 -1.21 -32.31
C SER A 460 16.17 -0.01 -32.74
N THR A 461 16.75 0.98 -33.37
CA THR A 461 16.00 2.10 -33.97
C THR A 461 15.09 1.62 -35.11
N VAL A 462 15.54 0.60 -35.86
CA VAL A 462 14.78 -0.10 -36.90
C VAL A 462 15.10 -1.60 -36.79
N LEU A 463 14.09 -2.41 -36.50
CA LEU A 463 14.21 -3.87 -36.57
C LEU A 463 14.08 -4.34 -38.02
N CYS A 464 14.89 -5.31 -38.43
CA CYS A 464 14.67 -6.02 -39.69
C CYS A 464 13.63 -7.15 -39.49
N GLU A 465 13.09 -7.66 -40.62
CA GLU A 465 12.08 -8.75 -40.53
C GLU A 465 12.63 -10.02 -39.87
N ALA A 466 13.91 -10.35 -40.09
CA ALA A 466 14.54 -11.53 -39.50
C ALA A 466 14.66 -11.40 -37.98
N GLU A 467 15.04 -10.23 -37.47
CA GLU A 467 15.10 -9.94 -36.04
C GLU A 467 13.70 -10.01 -35.41
N CYS A 468 12.70 -9.42 -36.08
CA CYS A 468 11.32 -9.49 -35.63
C CYS A 468 10.85 -10.94 -35.54
N MET A 469 11.11 -11.77 -36.55
CA MET A 469 10.73 -13.18 -36.53
C MET A 469 11.41 -13.95 -35.41
N ASN A 470 12.66 -13.68 -35.14
CA ASN A 470 13.40 -14.29 -34.03
C ASN A 470 12.79 -13.90 -32.67
N ILE A 471 12.48 -12.61 -32.47
CA ILE A 471 11.81 -12.12 -31.23
C ILE A 471 10.43 -12.77 -31.07
N LEU A 472 9.65 -12.87 -32.14
CA LEU A 472 8.35 -13.54 -32.10
C LEU A 472 8.46 -15.02 -31.72
N GLN A 473 9.41 -15.74 -32.31
CA GLN A 473 9.63 -17.16 -32.00
C GLN A 473 10.05 -17.36 -30.54
N GLN A 474 10.96 -16.52 -30.02
CA GLN A 474 11.38 -16.59 -28.64
C GLN A 474 10.23 -16.17 -27.69
N GLY A 475 9.47 -15.14 -28.06
CA GLY A 475 8.30 -14.69 -27.30
C GLY A 475 7.21 -15.75 -27.24
N GLU A 476 6.88 -16.42 -28.35
CA GLU A 476 5.93 -17.52 -28.39
C GLU A 476 6.38 -18.67 -27.47
N THR A 477 7.65 -19.09 -27.57
CA THR A 477 8.20 -20.15 -26.70
C THR A 477 8.14 -19.74 -25.22
N LEU A 478 8.46 -18.48 -24.90
CA LEU A 478 8.40 -17.98 -23.53
C LEU A 478 6.96 -17.90 -23.02
N TYR A 479 6.02 -17.50 -23.87
CA TYR A 479 4.61 -17.40 -23.52
C TYR A 479 3.96 -18.79 -23.34
N GLU A 480 4.33 -19.78 -24.15
CA GLU A 480 3.91 -21.17 -23.94
C GLU A 480 4.37 -21.72 -22.58
N LYS A 481 5.59 -21.35 -22.15
CA LYS A 481 6.14 -21.75 -20.86
C LYS A 481 5.50 -20.99 -19.68
N TYR A 482 5.15 -19.71 -19.88
CA TYR A 482 4.61 -18.80 -18.85
C TYR A 482 3.34 -18.09 -19.36
N PRO A 483 2.20 -18.80 -19.50
CA PRO A 483 0.97 -18.24 -20.09
C PRO A 483 0.26 -17.19 -19.22
N ASP A 484 0.67 -17.07 -17.94
CA ASP A 484 0.25 -16.06 -16.98
C ASP A 484 1.06 -14.74 -17.06
N LYS A 485 2.05 -14.71 -17.97
CA LYS A 485 2.93 -13.55 -18.20
C LYS A 485 2.52 -12.83 -19.49
N GLU A 486 1.37 -12.17 -19.46
CA GLU A 486 0.78 -11.50 -20.62
C GLU A 486 1.60 -10.32 -21.16
N GLU A 487 2.55 -9.78 -20.39
CA GLU A 487 3.50 -8.76 -20.83
C GLU A 487 4.37 -9.21 -22.01
N ILE A 488 4.53 -10.51 -22.21
CA ILE A 488 5.21 -11.08 -23.39
C ILE A 488 4.47 -10.73 -24.68
N LEU A 489 3.13 -10.76 -24.65
CA LEU A 489 2.30 -10.35 -25.80
C LEU A 489 2.55 -8.88 -26.16
N CYS A 490 2.76 -8.03 -25.18
CA CYS A 490 3.11 -6.62 -25.40
C CYS A 490 4.43 -6.49 -26.16
N ILE A 491 5.47 -7.23 -25.74
CA ILE A 491 6.78 -7.28 -26.43
C ILE A 491 6.62 -7.74 -27.89
N MET A 492 5.83 -8.78 -28.15
CA MET A 492 5.60 -9.26 -29.51
C MET A 492 4.86 -8.22 -30.37
N GLY A 493 3.93 -7.48 -29.77
CA GLY A 493 3.28 -6.33 -30.40
C GLY A 493 4.27 -5.22 -30.76
N ASP A 494 5.18 -4.87 -29.84
CA ASP A 494 6.20 -3.85 -30.06
C ASP A 494 7.16 -4.25 -31.20
N ALA A 495 7.58 -5.50 -31.26
CA ALA A 495 8.41 -6.01 -32.35
C ALA A 495 7.70 -5.89 -33.72
N CYS A 496 6.43 -6.28 -33.79
CA CYS A 496 5.63 -6.13 -35.01
C CYS A 496 5.44 -4.67 -35.41
N ARG A 497 5.21 -3.78 -34.45
CA ARG A 497 5.05 -2.34 -34.71
C ARG A 497 6.32 -1.72 -35.30
N LYS A 498 7.50 -2.06 -34.78
CA LYS A 498 8.80 -1.54 -35.27
C LYS A 498 9.11 -1.95 -36.72
N VAL A 499 8.62 -3.09 -37.18
CA VAL A 499 8.77 -3.52 -38.60
C VAL A 499 7.56 -3.12 -39.46
N GLY A 500 6.65 -2.29 -38.96
CA GLY A 500 5.51 -1.78 -39.71
C GLY A 500 4.33 -2.76 -39.90
N LYS A 501 4.34 -3.93 -39.23
CA LYS A 501 3.26 -4.93 -39.26
C LYS A 501 2.11 -4.52 -38.30
N LYS A 502 1.44 -3.39 -38.60
CA LYS A 502 0.47 -2.73 -37.71
C LYS A 502 -0.69 -3.62 -37.29
N GLU A 503 -1.27 -4.41 -38.25
CA GLU A 503 -2.40 -5.31 -37.93
C GLU A 503 -2.01 -6.41 -36.96
N LYS A 504 -0.85 -7.04 -37.14
CA LYS A 504 -0.35 -8.07 -36.23
C LYS A 504 0.03 -7.49 -34.85
N ALA A 505 0.62 -6.31 -34.83
CA ALA A 505 0.89 -5.58 -33.60
C ALA A 505 -0.40 -5.32 -32.82
N HIS A 506 -1.43 -4.81 -33.48
CA HIS A 506 -2.74 -4.55 -32.88
C HIS A 506 -3.38 -5.83 -32.30
N GLN A 507 -3.27 -6.97 -33.00
CA GLN A 507 -3.78 -8.26 -32.51
C GLN A 507 -3.12 -8.65 -31.17
N TYR A 508 -1.77 -8.60 -31.08
CA TYR A 508 -1.06 -8.89 -29.83
C TYR A 508 -1.43 -7.92 -28.70
N TYR A 509 -1.53 -6.62 -28.97
CA TYR A 509 -1.94 -5.63 -27.98
C TYR A 509 -3.37 -5.86 -27.48
N GLN A 510 -4.31 -6.19 -28.35
CA GLN A 510 -5.69 -6.49 -27.96
C GLN A 510 -5.76 -7.78 -27.14
N GLU A 511 -4.98 -8.79 -27.48
CA GLU A 511 -4.91 -10.02 -26.71
C GLU A 511 -4.30 -9.77 -25.33
N CYS A 512 -3.19 -9.03 -25.24
CA CYS A 512 -2.57 -8.59 -24.00
C CYS A 512 -3.59 -7.81 -23.16
N LYS A 513 -4.26 -6.82 -23.72
CA LYS A 513 -5.23 -5.96 -23.02
C LYS A 513 -6.42 -6.74 -22.46
N LYS A 514 -6.86 -7.81 -23.12
CA LYS A 514 -7.94 -8.68 -22.62
C LYS A 514 -7.53 -9.51 -21.41
N LYS A 515 -6.25 -9.85 -21.30
CA LYS A 515 -5.73 -10.75 -20.26
C LYS A 515 -5.10 -9.97 -19.10
N THR A 516 -4.42 -8.86 -19.40
CA THR A 516 -3.67 -8.10 -18.40
C THR A 516 -4.57 -7.30 -17.46
N ARG A 517 -4.20 -7.35 -16.20
CA ARG A 517 -4.68 -6.41 -15.16
C ARG A 517 -3.62 -5.37 -14.78
N ASN A 518 -2.48 -5.35 -15.48
CA ASN A 518 -1.43 -4.38 -15.24
C ASN A 518 -1.80 -3.03 -15.86
N GLY A 519 -2.08 -2.05 -15.01
CA GLY A 519 -2.49 -0.70 -15.43
C GLY A 519 -1.43 0.01 -16.28
N MET A 520 -0.12 -0.21 -16.07
CA MET A 520 0.94 0.38 -16.90
C MET A 520 0.89 -0.17 -18.32
N ILE A 521 0.72 -1.48 -18.48
CA ILE A 521 0.61 -2.11 -19.81
C ILE A 521 -0.63 -1.58 -20.53
N ILE A 522 -1.76 -1.44 -19.82
CA ILE A 522 -3.00 -0.89 -20.41
C ILE A 522 -2.78 0.56 -20.85
N GLN A 523 -2.15 1.40 -20.02
CA GLN A 523 -1.84 2.80 -20.37
C GLN A 523 -0.89 2.87 -21.57
N TYR A 524 0.16 2.07 -21.56
CA TYR A 524 1.11 1.99 -22.66
C TYR A 524 0.40 1.61 -23.98
N ILE A 525 -0.39 0.53 -24.00
CA ILE A 525 -1.13 0.11 -25.17
C ILE A 525 -2.09 1.21 -25.65
N ASN A 526 -2.80 1.90 -24.73
CA ASN A 526 -3.70 3.00 -25.09
C ASN A 526 -2.96 4.21 -25.68
N SER A 527 -1.69 4.42 -25.34
CA SER A 527 -0.89 5.53 -25.87
C SER A 527 -0.35 5.29 -27.27
N ILE A 528 -0.32 4.03 -27.72
CA ILE A 528 0.30 3.63 -29.00
C ILE A 528 -0.71 3.04 -30.02
N CYS A 529 -1.91 2.69 -29.59
CA CYS A 529 -3.04 2.24 -30.42
C CYS A 529 -4.07 3.34 -30.63
#